data_9c7bcffa3e6dca83113f8590d8308ea4
#
_entry.id   9c7bcffa3e6dca83113f8590d8308ea4
#
_cell.length_a   1.000
_cell.length_b   1.000
_cell.length_c   1.000
_cell.angle_alpha   90.00
_cell.angle_beta   90.00
_cell.angle_gamma   90.00
#
_symmetry.space_group_name_H-M   'P 1'
#
loop_
_entity.id
_entity.type
_entity.pdbx_description
1 polymer ?
#
loop_
_entity_poly.entity_id
_entity_poly.type
_entity_poly.pdbx_seq_one_letter_code
_entity_poly.pdbx_strand_id
1 'polypeptide(L)'
;RYYSGNAAEVYSAGDESYDINMFAVKSMMDAVLDISHQKTKNIAKLTDTDFDFVITVCDEARAMCPEMNEGCRKIHVSFPDPNAVGGSEEDKLMAFNMVRDDIEDFAFDFVHNNIRPLIPENIEELI
;
A
#
# COMPACT_ATOMS: atom_id res chain seq x y z
N ARG A 1 -0.64 -0.98 7.08
CA ARG A 1 -1.33 -0.87 8.38
C ARG A 1 -1.13 -2.10 9.24
N TYR A 2 -1.29 -3.27 8.69
CA TYR A 2 -1.21 -4.53 9.44
C TYR A 2 0.09 -4.65 10.27
N TYR A 3 1.23 -4.39 9.65
CA TYR A 3 2.53 -4.53 10.31
C TYR A 3 2.91 -3.37 11.21
N SER A 4 2.42 -2.17 10.94
CA SER A 4 2.73 -0.99 11.76
C SER A 4 1.76 -0.80 12.93
N GLY A 5 0.60 -1.40 12.87
CA GLY A 5 -0.45 -1.20 13.88
C GLY A 5 -0.75 0.29 14.07
N ASN A 6 -0.72 0.74 15.31
CA ASN A 6 -0.97 2.14 15.67
C ASN A 6 0.28 3.03 15.63
N ALA A 7 1.44 2.48 15.28
CA ALA A 7 2.70 3.23 15.22
C ALA A 7 2.78 4.20 14.03
N ALA A 8 1.93 4.00 13.01
CA ALA A 8 1.92 4.83 11.82
C ALA A 8 0.49 5.13 11.39
N GLU A 9 0.26 6.33 10.88
CA GLU A 9 -0.95 6.68 10.14
C GLU A 9 -0.73 6.38 8.67
N VAL A 10 -1.55 5.50 8.11
CA VAL A 10 -1.38 5.00 6.74
C VAL A 10 -2.54 5.45 5.87
N TYR A 11 -2.20 6.13 4.79
CA TYR A 11 -3.14 6.62 3.77
C TYR A 11 -2.85 5.92 2.46
N SER A 12 -3.88 5.73 1.65
CA SER A 12 -3.76 5.23 0.29
C SER A 12 -4.49 6.14 -0.68
N ALA A 13 -3.95 6.28 -1.87
CA ALA A 13 -4.55 7.07 -2.93
C ALA A 13 -4.33 6.41 -4.29
N GLY A 14 -5.19 6.72 -5.23
CA GLY A 14 -5.13 6.19 -6.58
C GLY A 14 -6.09 6.93 -7.50
N ASP A 15 -6.44 6.30 -8.61
CA ASP A 15 -7.42 6.83 -9.54
C ASP A 15 -8.84 6.54 -9.02
N GLU A 16 -9.59 7.59 -8.69
CA GLU A 16 -10.97 7.49 -8.20
C GLU A 16 -11.96 6.98 -9.24
N SER A 17 -11.58 6.95 -10.52
CA SER A 17 -12.46 6.44 -11.59
C SER A 17 -12.68 4.93 -11.51
N TYR A 18 -11.89 4.22 -10.70
CA TYR A 18 -11.99 2.79 -10.50
C TYR A 18 -12.45 2.44 -9.09
N ASP A 19 -13.38 1.50 -8.98
CA ASP A 19 -13.71 0.84 -7.73
C ASP A 19 -12.61 -0.16 -7.33
N ILE A 20 -12.64 -0.61 -6.07
CA ILE A 20 -11.72 -1.65 -5.62
C ILE A 20 -11.93 -2.93 -6.43
N ASN A 21 -10.83 -3.52 -6.90
CA ASN A 21 -10.88 -4.71 -7.74
C ASN A 21 -11.30 -5.94 -6.93
N MET A 22 -12.27 -6.71 -7.47
CA MET A 22 -12.80 -7.89 -6.79
C MET A 22 -11.77 -9.02 -6.64
N PHE A 23 -10.84 -9.15 -7.57
CA PHE A 23 -9.74 -10.13 -7.41
C PHE A 23 -8.78 -9.71 -6.30
N ALA A 24 -8.57 -8.41 -6.11
CA ALA A 24 -7.81 -7.90 -4.97
C ALA A 24 -8.51 -8.23 -3.65
N VAL A 25 -9.82 -8.05 -3.57
CA VAL A 25 -10.62 -8.40 -2.38
C VAL A 25 -10.50 -9.89 -2.08
N LYS A 26 -10.67 -10.75 -3.09
CA LYS A 26 -10.55 -12.21 -2.92
C LYS A 26 -9.15 -12.63 -2.49
N SER A 27 -8.12 -12.07 -3.13
CA SER A 27 -6.73 -12.37 -2.81
C SER A 27 -6.37 -11.98 -1.38
N MET A 28 -6.85 -10.84 -0.91
CA MET A 28 -6.62 -10.38 0.47
C MET A 28 -7.41 -11.21 1.49
N MET A 29 -8.62 -11.66 1.14
CA MET A 29 -9.39 -12.58 1.99
C MET A 29 -8.70 -13.94 2.13
N ASP A 30 -8.04 -14.44 1.09
CA ASP A 30 -7.22 -15.65 1.18
C ASP A 30 -6.06 -15.49 2.18
N ALA A 31 -5.59 -14.26 2.38
CA ALA A 31 -4.63 -13.90 3.41
C ALA A 31 -5.28 -13.44 4.73
N VAL A 32 -6.59 -13.64 4.87
CA VAL A 32 -7.41 -13.30 6.05
C VAL A 32 -7.45 -11.80 6.35
N LEU A 33 -7.43 -10.96 5.31
CA LEU A 33 -7.54 -9.51 5.40
C LEU A 33 -8.69 -9.00 4.53
N ASP A 34 -9.72 -8.45 5.15
CA ASP A 34 -10.87 -7.88 4.45
C ASP A 34 -10.60 -6.43 4.06
N ILE A 35 -10.55 -6.17 2.76
CA ILE A 35 -10.41 -4.81 2.19
C ILE A 35 -11.66 -4.35 1.44
N SER A 36 -12.76 -5.09 1.51
CA SER A 36 -14.00 -4.81 0.74
C SER A 36 -14.60 -3.45 1.04
N HIS A 37 -14.35 -2.89 2.23
CA HIS A 37 -14.85 -1.58 2.68
C HIS A 37 -13.95 -0.40 2.25
N GLN A 38 -12.78 -0.67 1.68
CA GLN A 38 -11.88 0.40 1.25
C GLN A 38 -12.36 1.03 -0.06
N LYS A 39 -12.09 2.32 -0.20
CA LYS A 39 -12.44 3.11 -1.38
C LYS A 39 -11.20 3.77 -1.95
N THR A 40 -11.20 3.95 -3.27
CA THR A 40 -10.17 4.73 -3.94
C THR A 40 -10.29 6.21 -3.55
N LYS A 41 -9.14 6.88 -3.41
CA LYS A 41 -9.04 8.30 -3.07
C LYS A 41 -8.06 8.97 -4.01
N ASN A 42 -8.36 10.20 -4.41
CA ASN A 42 -7.44 10.99 -5.21
C ASN A 42 -6.31 11.55 -4.31
N ILE A 43 -5.08 11.48 -4.80
CA ILE A 43 -3.89 12.01 -4.08
C ILE A 43 -4.03 13.52 -3.77
N ALA A 44 -4.72 14.29 -4.61
CA ALA A 44 -4.94 15.72 -4.37
C ALA A 44 -5.67 16.01 -3.04
N LYS A 45 -6.48 15.07 -2.54
CA LYS A 45 -7.16 15.20 -1.25
C LYS A 45 -6.24 15.05 -0.06
N LEU A 46 -5.03 14.55 -0.27
CA LEU A 46 -4.04 14.30 0.77
C LEU A 46 -2.91 15.32 0.79
N THR A 47 -2.90 16.31 -0.11
CA THR A 47 -1.80 17.29 -0.24
C THR A 47 -1.67 18.24 0.95
N ASP A 48 -2.73 18.42 1.76
CA ASP A 48 -2.69 19.23 2.97
C ASP A 48 -2.11 18.49 4.18
N THR A 49 -1.82 17.20 4.04
CA THR A 49 -1.24 16.37 5.08
C THR A 49 0.28 16.29 4.88
N ASP A 50 1.04 16.48 5.96
CA ASP A 50 2.48 16.26 5.94
C ASP A 50 2.77 14.77 6.12
N PHE A 51 3.57 14.21 5.22
CA PHE A 51 3.96 12.81 5.24
C PHE A 51 5.45 12.65 5.53
N ASP A 52 5.79 11.64 6.30
CA ASP A 52 7.18 11.22 6.49
C ASP A 52 7.67 10.39 5.29
N PHE A 53 6.78 9.59 4.72
CA PHE A 53 7.07 8.74 3.57
C PHE A 53 5.92 8.78 2.56
N VAL A 54 6.27 8.79 1.28
CA VAL A 54 5.35 8.54 0.18
C VAL A 54 5.91 7.40 -0.66
N ILE A 55 5.12 6.36 -0.84
CA ILE A 55 5.49 5.18 -1.60
C ILE A 55 4.62 5.12 -2.84
N THR A 56 5.25 5.20 -4.01
CA THR A 56 4.56 4.99 -5.29
C THR A 56 4.82 3.57 -5.77
N VAL A 57 3.78 2.89 -6.26
CA VAL A 57 3.82 1.46 -6.55
C VAL A 57 3.68 1.13 -8.04
N CYS A 58 3.52 2.14 -8.88
CA CYS A 58 3.54 2.00 -10.32
C CYS A 58 4.09 3.28 -10.97
N ASP A 59 4.50 3.18 -12.24
CA ASP A 59 5.13 4.31 -12.92
C ASP A 59 4.16 5.48 -13.14
N GLU A 60 2.88 5.21 -13.38
CA GLU A 60 1.85 6.24 -13.50
C GLU A 60 1.69 7.01 -12.18
N ALA A 61 1.62 6.31 -11.06
CA ALA A 61 1.53 6.95 -9.75
C ALA A 61 2.77 7.79 -9.45
N ARG A 62 3.94 7.34 -9.86
CA ARG A 62 5.18 8.10 -9.72
C ARG A 62 5.16 9.39 -10.52
N ALA A 63 4.69 9.32 -11.77
CA ALA A 63 4.59 10.47 -12.66
C ALA A 63 3.57 11.51 -12.20
N MET A 64 2.46 11.04 -11.60
CA MET A 64 1.36 11.88 -11.13
C MET A 64 1.53 12.38 -9.69
N CYS A 65 2.52 11.86 -8.95
CA CYS A 65 2.73 12.25 -7.56
C CYS A 65 3.09 13.74 -7.47
N PRO A 66 2.32 14.56 -6.76
CA PRO A 66 2.63 15.97 -6.58
C PRO A 66 3.86 16.16 -5.69
N GLU A 67 4.37 17.38 -5.64
CA GLU A 67 5.36 17.74 -4.65
C GLU A 67 4.76 17.60 -3.24
N MET A 68 5.50 16.93 -2.38
CA MET A 68 5.11 16.70 -1.00
C MET A 68 5.85 17.70 -0.09
N ASN A 69 5.50 17.67 1.20
CA ASN A 69 6.13 18.50 2.23
C ASN A 69 7.65 18.29 2.29
N GLU A 70 8.36 19.31 2.74
CA GLU A 70 9.79 19.23 2.99
C GLU A 70 10.07 18.17 4.07
N GLY A 71 11.07 17.32 3.84
CA GLY A 71 11.39 16.21 4.72
C GLY A 71 10.66 14.90 4.40
N CYS A 72 9.71 14.92 3.47
CA CYS A 72 9.08 13.69 3.00
C CYS A 72 10.05 12.86 2.18
N ARG A 73 10.21 11.59 2.53
CA ARG A 73 11.00 10.63 1.76
C ARG A 73 10.12 9.94 0.73
N LYS A 74 10.46 10.11 -0.54
CA LYS A 74 9.76 9.46 -1.66
C LYS A 74 10.47 8.15 -2.00
N ILE A 75 9.71 7.08 -2.04
CA ILE A 75 10.18 5.73 -2.37
C ILE A 75 9.34 5.21 -3.52
N HIS A 76 9.98 4.70 -4.56
CA HIS A 76 9.28 4.08 -5.67
C HIS A 76 9.58 2.58 -5.71
N VAL A 77 8.52 1.77 -5.70
CA VAL A 77 8.60 0.31 -5.85
C VAL A 77 7.61 -0.11 -6.92
N SER A 78 8.12 -0.63 -8.03
CA SER A 78 7.25 -1.09 -9.12
C SER A 78 6.84 -2.54 -8.88
N PHE A 79 5.52 -2.78 -8.82
CA PHE A 79 4.96 -4.12 -8.79
C PHE A 79 4.30 -4.42 -10.14
N PRO A 80 4.33 -5.67 -10.63
CA PRO A 80 3.58 -6.05 -11.81
C PRO A 80 2.09 -5.76 -11.64
N ASP A 81 1.43 -5.29 -12.70
CA ASP A 81 -0.03 -5.09 -12.67
C ASP A 81 -0.74 -6.43 -12.86
N PRO A 82 -1.40 -6.98 -11.84
CA PRO A 82 -2.09 -8.26 -11.97
C PRO A 82 -3.32 -8.19 -12.88
N ASN A 83 -3.87 -7.00 -13.13
CA ASN A 83 -4.96 -6.81 -14.10
C ASN A 83 -4.53 -7.06 -15.54
N ALA A 84 -3.24 -6.96 -15.84
CA ALA A 84 -2.71 -7.19 -17.18
C ALA A 84 -2.70 -8.68 -17.57
N VAL A 85 -2.90 -9.58 -16.63
CA VAL A 85 -2.91 -11.02 -16.88
C VAL A 85 -4.25 -11.44 -17.44
N GLY A 86 -4.22 -12.09 -18.62
CA GLY A 86 -5.39 -12.72 -19.22
C GLY A 86 -5.61 -14.15 -18.72
N GLY A 87 -6.58 -14.86 -19.33
CA GLY A 87 -6.85 -16.24 -19.03
C GLY A 87 -8.10 -16.45 -18.17
N SER A 88 -8.14 -17.57 -17.45
CA SER A 88 -9.26 -17.93 -16.58
C SER A 88 -9.32 -17.05 -15.33
N GLU A 89 -10.44 -17.15 -14.58
CA GLU A 89 -10.55 -16.50 -13.26
C GLU A 89 -9.48 -17.02 -12.28
N GLU A 90 -9.13 -18.30 -12.38
CA GLU A 90 -8.06 -18.89 -11.56
C GLU A 90 -6.69 -18.29 -11.90
N ASP A 91 -6.39 -18.10 -13.20
CA ASP A 91 -5.15 -17.47 -13.64
C ASP A 91 -5.05 -16.03 -13.14
N LYS A 92 -6.15 -15.29 -13.22
CA LYS A 92 -6.21 -13.91 -12.72
C LYS A 92 -6.04 -13.84 -11.21
N LEU A 93 -6.74 -14.69 -10.46
CA LEU A 93 -6.61 -14.74 -9.00
C LEU A 93 -5.18 -15.10 -8.58
N MET A 94 -4.54 -16.05 -9.28
CA MET A 94 -3.15 -16.42 -9.03
C MET A 94 -2.21 -15.23 -9.23
N ALA A 95 -2.42 -14.43 -10.28
CA ALA A 95 -1.63 -13.22 -10.51
C ALA A 95 -1.77 -12.21 -9.36
N PHE A 96 -3.00 -11.99 -8.86
CA PHE A 96 -3.24 -11.14 -7.70
C PHE A 96 -2.58 -11.69 -6.44
N ASN A 97 -2.62 -12.99 -6.21
CA ASN A 97 -1.98 -13.63 -5.07
C ASN A 97 -0.46 -13.46 -5.09
N MET A 98 0.17 -13.59 -6.24
CA MET A 98 1.62 -13.41 -6.39
C MET A 98 2.04 -11.96 -6.10
N VAL A 99 1.32 -10.98 -6.65
CA VAL A 99 1.59 -9.56 -6.38
C VAL A 99 1.32 -9.22 -4.92
N ARG A 100 0.25 -9.76 -4.33
CA ARG A 100 -0.04 -9.62 -2.90
C ARG A 100 1.15 -10.07 -2.05
N ASP A 101 1.72 -11.23 -2.34
CA ASP A 101 2.84 -11.77 -1.57
C ASP A 101 4.08 -10.89 -1.71
N ASP A 102 4.36 -10.35 -2.89
CA ASP A 102 5.45 -9.42 -3.11
C ASP A 102 5.25 -8.10 -2.33
N ILE A 103 4.03 -7.58 -2.31
CA ILE A 103 3.68 -6.39 -1.54
C ILE A 103 3.80 -6.66 -0.04
N GLU A 104 3.38 -7.83 0.42
CA GLU A 104 3.50 -8.23 1.82
C GLU A 104 4.95 -8.24 2.28
N ASP A 105 5.84 -8.85 1.51
CA ASP A 105 7.27 -8.89 1.79
C ASP A 105 7.86 -7.47 1.85
N PHE A 106 7.51 -6.63 0.89
CA PHE A 106 7.94 -5.23 0.89
C PHE A 106 7.43 -4.48 2.12
N ALA A 107 6.14 -4.63 2.44
CA ALA A 107 5.53 -3.92 3.56
C ALA A 107 6.14 -4.33 4.90
N PHE A 108 6.40 -5.62 5.09
CA PHE A 108 7.06 -6.13 6.28
C PHE A 108 8.46 -5.53 6.45
N ASP A 109 9.27 -5.59 5.40
CA ASP A 109 10.64 -5.05 5.42
C ASP A 109 10.66 -3.53 5.60
N PHE A 110 9.73 -2.82 4.94
CA PHE A 110 9.61 -1.37 5.07
C PHE A 110 9.31 -0.97 6.51
N VAL A 111 8.34 -1.60 7.14
CA VAL A 111 7.96 -1.30 8.52
C VAL A 111 9.09 -1.62 9.47
N HIS A 112 9.74 -2.76 9.30
CA HIS A 112 10.84 -3.17 10.14
C HIS A 112 12.04 -2.22 10.05
N ASN A 113 12.37 -1.76 8.85
CA ASN A 113 13.56 -0.94 8.62
C ASN A 113 13.32 0.57 8.80
N ASN A 114 12.11 1.06 8.60
CA ASN A 114 11.83 2.50 8.56
C ASN A 114 10.86 2.98 9.63
N ILE A 115 9.94 2.16 10.10
CA ILE A 115 8.92 2.57 11.08
C ILE A 115 9.31 2.15 12.49
N ARG A 116 9.69 0.89 12.70
CA ARG A 116 10.10 0.40 14.03
C ARG A 116 11.23 1.18 14.67
N PRO A 117 12.27 1.59 13.94
CA PRO A 117 13.34 2.39 14.54
C PRO A 117 12.90 3.75 15.07
N LEU A 118 11.73 4.25 14.61
CA LEU A 118 11.16 5.51 15.06
C LEU A 118 10.26 5.38 16.29
N ILE A 119 9.93 4.15 16.71
CA ILE A 119 9.09 3.89 17.88
C ILE A 119 9.95 3.99 19.13
N PRO A 120 9.58 4.83 20.14
CA PRO A 120 10.30 4.88 21.39
C PRO A 120 10.26 3.53 22.12
N GLU A 121 11.38 3.10 22.70
CA GLU A 121 11.50 1.81 23.39
C GLU A 121 10.47 1.60 24.51
N ASN A 122 10.13 2.68 25.22
CA ASN A 122 9.15 2.61 26.30
C ASN A 122 7.72 2.32 25.85
N ILE A 123 7.41 2.50 24.56
CA ILE A 123 6.11 2.12 23.99
C ILE A 123 6.05 0.63 23.73
N GLU A 124 7.15 0.01 23.30
CA GLU A 124 7.22 -1.44 23.07
C GLU A 124 7.02 -2.23 24.37
N GLU A 125 7.45 -1.71 25.51
CA GLU A 125 7.27 -2.35 26.81
C GLU A 125 5.80 -2.34 27.29
N LEU A 126 4.96 -1.46 26.75
CA LEU A 126 3.54 -1.33 27.11
C LEU A 126 2.60 -2.19 26.26
N ILE A 127 3.10 -2.78 25.21
CA ILE A 127 2.36 -3.63 24.29
C ILE A 127 2.66 -5.10 24.58
#